data_b08f6781c17819ae9a60da4ed5e3759b
#
_entry.id   b08f6781c17819ae9a60da4ed5e3759b
#
_cell.length_a   1.000
_cell.length_b   1.000
_cell.length_c   1.000
_cell.angle_alpha   90.00
_cell.angle_beta   90.00
_cell.angle_gamma   90.00
#
_symmetry.space_group_name_H-M   'P 1'
#
loop_
_entity.id
_entity.type
_entity.pdbx_description
1 polymer ?
#
loop_
_entity_poly.entity_id
_entity_poly.type
_entity_poly.pdbx_seq_one_letter_code
_entity_poly.pdbx_strand_id
1 'polypeptide(L)'
;GWLVANKTLAHERGSLGDPNKMVSRFKKLVELMKNESIDGERIIDKPIFRDRLMKTQGKVLALKAHGLRLLSSQLNKGQDVTLGKMIVKLYGTEMRYELESLAIDVMGELGTLYEKSPHLRAAGSWQYAYMYYLGLIIGGGTSQIQKNIISERGLGLPKEPKYREA
;
A
#
# COMPACT_ATOMS: atom_id res chain seq x y z
N GLY A 1 15.11 -4.48 26.18
CA GLY A 1 15.28 -3.82 24.87
C GLY A 1 14.48 -4.51 23.76
N TRP A 2 14.72 -5.78 23.47
CA TRP A 2 14.10 -6.51 22.33
C TRP A 2 12.58 -6.59 22.37
N LEU A 3 12.00 -6.83 23.55
CA LEU A 3 10.54 -6.87 23.72
C LEU A 3 9.88 -5.51 23.40
N VAL A 4 10.51 -4.42 23.82
CA VAL A 4 10.02 -3.05 23.56
C VAL A 4 10.10 -2.75 22.07
N ALA A 5 11.23 -3.04 21.42
CA ALA A 5 11.41 -2.85 19.98
C ALA A 5 10.34 -3.60 19.17
N ASN A 6 10.06 -4.87 19.50
CA ASN A 6 9.03 -5.65 18.82
C ASN A 6 7.61 -5.08 19.02
N LYS A 7 7.27 -4.55 20.20
CA LYS A 7 5.98 -3.90 20.44
C LYS A 7 5.84 -2.61 19.62
N THR A 8 6.90 -1.78 19.54
CA THR A 8 6.94 -0.57 18.72
C THR A 8 6.73 -0.90 17.24
N LEU A 9 7.47 -1.88 16.70
CA LEU A 9 7.33 -2.34 15.33
C LEU A 9 5.92 -2.91 15.03
N ALA A 10 5.31 -3.60 16.00
CA ALA A 10 3.95 -4.11 15.83
C ALA A 10 2.91 -2.98 15.75
N HIS A 11 3.12 -1.89 16.48
CA HIS A 11 2.26 -0.70 16.40
C HIS A 11 2.44 0.04 15.08
N GLU A 12 3.68 0.26 14.65
CA GLU A 12 4.03 0.89 13.38
C GLU A 12 3.39 0.16 12.20
N ARG A 13 3.51 -1.16 12.15
CA ARG A 13 2.91 -1.99 11.08
C ARG A 13 1.40 -1.78 10.94
N GLY A 14 0.69 -1.55 12.04
CA GLY A 14 -0.76 -1.30 12.02
C GLY A 14 -1.13 0.04 11.37
N SER A 15 -0.25 1.04 11.42
CA SER A 15 -0.49 2.37 10.87
C SER A 15 -0.12 2.53 9.40
N LEU A 16 0.82 1.72 8.88
CA LEU A 16 1.34 1.82 7.51
C LEU A 16 0.31 1.45 6.44
N GLY A 17 -0.65 0.60 6.75
CA GLY A 17 -1.68 0.12 5.82
C GLY A 17 -3.07 0.69 6.07
N ASP A 18 -3.22 1.89 6.62
CA ASP A 18 -4.53 2.48 6.97
C ASP A 18 -5.51 2.48 5.78
N PRO A 19 -6.62 1.69 5.87
CA PRO A 19 -7.58 1.56 4.77
C PRO A 19 -8.28 2.87 4.40
N ASN A 20 -8.51 3.77 5.36
CA ASN A 20 -9.21 5.03 5.12
C ASN A 20 -8.33 6.01 4.32
N LYS A 21 -7.04 6.07 4.65
CA LYS A 21 -6.05 6.82 3.86
C LYS A 21 -5.96 6.30 2.43
N MET A 22 -6.06 4.97 2.26
CA MET A 22 -6.04 4.34 0.95
C MET A 22 -7.26 4.69 0.11
N VAL A 23 -8.46 4.61 0.68
CA VAL A 23 -9.71 5.02 0.01
C VAL A 23 -9.66 6.48 -0.39
N SER A 24 -9.18 7.37 0.51
CA SER A 24 -9.04 8.80 0.21
C SER A 24 -8.07 9.05 -0.94
N ARG A 25 -6.94 8.35 -0.95
CA ARG A 25 -5.94 8.50 -2.01
C ARG A 25 -6.44 7.96 -3.36
N PHE A 26 -7.16 6.83 -3.35
CA PHE A 26 -7.80 6.28 -4.55
C PHE A 26 -8.80 7.28 -5.17
N LYS A 27 -9.63 7.94 -4.36
CA LYS A 27 -10.54 8.98 -4.85
C LYS A 27 -9.78 10.11 -5.55
N LYS A 28 -8.64 10.55 -5.01
CA LYS A 28 -7.78 11.56 -5.65
C LYS A 28 -7.22 11.08 -6.98
N LEU A 29 -6.86 9.78 -7.10
CA LEU A 29 -6.43 9.20 -8.37
C LEU A 29 -7.57 9.22 -9.41
N VAL A 30 -8.79 8.87 -9.01
CA VAL A 30 -9.96 8.95 -9.90
C VAL A 30 -10.16 10.38 -10.42
N GLU A 31 -10.06 11.38 -9.55
CA GLU A 31 -10.19 12.79 -9.95
C GLU A 31 -9.03 13.23 -10.88
N LEU A 32 -7.80 12.79 -10.61
CA LEU A 32 -6.68 13.03 -11.53
C LEU A 32 -7.00 12.49 -12.93
N MET A 33 -7.45 11.23 -13.02
CA MET A 33 -7.74 10.57 -14.30
C MET A 33 -8.95 11.15 -15.04
N LYS A 34 -9.89 11.79 -14.33
CA LYS A 34 -11.02 12.50 -14.93
C LYS A 34 -10.61 13.86 -15.51
N ASN A 35 -9.64 14.51 -14.90
CA ASN A 35 -9.26 15.88 -15.23
C ASN A 35 -8.09 15.97 -16.23
N GLU A 36 -7.30 14.89 -16.36
CA GLU A 36 -6.19 14.85 -17.33
C GLU A 36 -6.64 14.14 -18.62
N SER A 37 -6.06 14.58 -19.73
CA SER A 37 -6.35 14.05 -21.06
C SER A 37 -5.06 13.77 -21.84
N ILE A 38 -5.09 12.75 -22.70
CA ILE A 38 -4.03 12.44 -23.67
C ILE A 38 -4.69 12.39 -25.06
N ASP A 39 -4.21 13.17 -25.98
CA ASP A 39 -4.76 13.28 -27.36
C ASP A 39 -6.25 13.64 -27.38
N GLY A 40 -6.68 14.51 -26.47
CA GLY A 40 -8.07 14.98 -26.37
C GLY A 40 -9.05 14.00 -25.72
N GLU A 41 -8.59 12.80 -25.34
CA GLU A 41 -9.40 11.80 -24.62
C GLU A 41 -9.03 11.78 -23.13
N ARG A 42 -10.03 11.78 -22.25
CA ARG A 42 -9.79 11.69 -20.80
C ARG A 42 -9.10 10.36 -20.46
N ILE A 43 -8.13 10.41 -19.56
CA ILE A 43 -7.34 9.22 -19.19
C ILE A 43 -8.22 8.12 -18.59
N ILE A 44 -9.25 8.49 -17.85
CA ILE A 44 -10.18 7.52 -17.24
C ILE A 44 -10.96 6.69 -18.28
N ASP A 45 -11.11 7.21 -19.49
CA ASP A 45 -11.83 6.53 -20.57
C ASP A 45 -10.89 5.62 -21.39
N LYS A 46 -9.58 5.80 -21.30
CA LYS A 46 -8.60 4.95 -21.99
C LYS A 46 -8.60 3.52 -21.41
N PRO A 47 -8.84 2.48 -22.23
CA PRO A 47 -9.04 1.11 -21.71
C PRO A 47 -7.90 0.59 -20.83
N ILE A 48 -6.64 0.87 -21.21
CA ILE A 48 -5.46 0.39 -20.48
C ILE A 48 -5.38 0.98 -19.05
N PHE A 49 -5.67 2.26 -18.90
CA PHE A 49 -5.66 2.91 -17.59
C PHE A 49 -6.91 2.57 -16.78
N ARG A 50 -8.05 2.43 -17.46
CA ARG A 50 -9.30 2.03 -16.82
C ARG A 50 -9.22 0.61 -16.24
N ASP A 51 -8.63 -0.34 -16.94
CA ASP A 51 -8.40 -1.70 -16.43
C ASP A 51 -7.55 -1.67 -15.14
N ARG A 52 -6.44 -0.95 -15.17
CA ARG A 52 -5.56 -0.79 -14.00
C ARG A 52 -6.29 -0.09 -12.83
N LEU A 53 -7.10 0.93 -13.11
CA LEU A 53 -7.90 1.62 -12.11
C LEU A 53 -8.91 0.66 -11.45
N MET A 54 -9.61 -0.16 -12.22
CA MET A 54 -10.57 -1.14 -11.69
C MET A 54 -9.90 -2.22 -10.85
N LYS A 55 -8.73 -2.71 -11.25
CA LYS A 55 -7.92 -3.64 -10.45
C LYS A 55 -7.49 -3.00 -9.13
N THR A 56 -7.04 -1.75 -9.17
CA THR A 56 -6.68 -0.99 -7.96
C THR A 56 -7.89 -0.77 -7.06
N GLN A 57 -9.05 -0.45 -7.61
CA GLN A 57 -10.30 -0.31 -6.86
C GLN A 57 -10.65 -1.59 -6.10
N GLY A 58 -10.59 -2.74 -6.76
CA GLY A 58 -10.84 -4.03 -6.12
C GLY A 58 -9.93 -4.28 -4.92
N LYS A 59 -8.63 -3.99 -5.07
CA LYS A 59 -7.63 -4.09 -3.99
C LYS A 59 -7.93 -3.12 -2.83
N VAL A 60 -8.31 -1.88 -3.13
CA VAL A 60 -8.68 -0.87 -2.11
C VAL A 60 -9.92 -1.29 -1.33
N LEU A 61 -10.94 -1.82 -2.02
CA LEU A 61 -12.16 -2.32 -1.37
C LEU A 61 -11.88 -3.55 -0.49
N ALA A 62 -11.03 -4.46 -0.96
CA ALA A 62 -10.61 -5.62 -0.18
C ALA A 62 -9.87 -5.20 1.10
N LEU A 63 -8.94 -4.23 1.01
CA LEU A 63 -8.25 -3.69 2.19
C LEU A 63 -9.21 -3.01 3.15
N LYS A 64 -10.21 -2.25 2.65
CA LYS A 64 -11.23 -1.63 3.48
C LYS A 64 -12.07 -2.67 4.22
N ALA A 65 -12.53 -3.70 3.53
CA ALA A 65 -13.30 -4.79 4.13
C ALA A 65 -12.47 -5.53 5.19
N HIS A 66 -11.18 -5.78 4.90
CA HIS A 66 -10.26 -6.39 5.84
C HIS A 66 -10.05 -5.52 7.09
N GLY A 67 -9.91 -4.20 6.94
CA GLY A 67 -9.80 -3.26 8.06
C GLY A 67 -11.04 -3.26 8.95
N LEU A 68 -12.25 -3.28 8.36
CA LEU A 68 -13.51 -3.39 9.10
C LEU A 68 -13.61 -4.73 9.85
N ARG A 69 -13.18 -5.84 9.23
CA ARG A 69 -13.12 -7.14 9.86
C ARG A 69 -12.19 -7.15 11.07
N LEU A 70 -10.99 -6.55 10.94
CA LEU A 70 -10.05 -6.43 12.07
C LEU A 70 -10.63 -5.61 13.21
N LEU A 71 -11.29 -4.50 12.91
CA LEU A 71 -11.94 -3.66 13.92
C LEU A 71 -13.04 -4.45 14.64
N SER A 72 -13.91 -5.14 13.92
CA SER A 72 -14.94 -6.00 14.49
C SER A 72 -14.36 -7.10 15.39
N SER A 73 -13.28 -7.76 14.92
CA SER A 73 -12.61 -8.80 15.70
C SER A 73 -11.93 -8.26 16.97
N GLN A 74 -11.44 -7.03 16.95
CA GLN A 74 -10.88 -6.38 18.15
C GLN A 74 -11.95 -6.02 19.19
N LEU A 75 -13.16 -5.65 18.74
CA LEU A 75 -14.28 -5.36 19.61
C LEU A 75 -14.85 -6.64 20.26
N ASN A 76 -14.77 -7.76 19.57
CA ASN A 76 -15.18 -9.07 20.08
C ASN A 76 -14.01 -9.69 20.88
N LYS A 77 -14.08 -9.60 22.20
CA LYS A 77 -13.05 -10.10 23.12
C LYS A 77 -12.72 -11.58 22.82
N GLY A 78 -11.43 -11.88 22.60
CA GLY A 78 -10.90 -13.24 22.46
C GLY A 78 -10.53 -13.70 21.05
N GLN A 79 -10.74 -12.89 20.01
CA GLN A 79 -10.26 -13.22 18.66
C GLN A 79 -8.81 -12.78 18.44
N ASP A 80 -7.97 -13.70 17.96
CA ASP A 80 -6.61 -13.36 17.55
C ASP A 80 -6.62 -12.61 16.21
N VAL A 81 -6.16 -11.37 16.23
CA VAL A 81 -6.08 -10.49 15.05
C VAL A 81 -4.65 -10.36 14.51
N THR A 82 -3.70 -11.12 15.06
CA THR A 82 -2.27 -10.97 14.75
C THR A 82 -1.97 -11.20 13.28
N LEU A 83 -2.47 -12.29 12.69
CA LEU A 83 -2.29 -12.59 11.27
C LEU A 83 -2.91 -11.49 10.38
N GLY A 84 -4.10 -11.03 10.72
CA GLY A 84 -4.76 -9.96 9.97
C GLY A 84 -3.96 -8.65 9.96
N LYS A 85 -3.35 -8.28 11.09
CA LYS A 85 -2.48 -7.09 11.18
C LYS A 85 -1.19 -7.23 10.35
N MET A 86 -0.60 -8.43 10.29
CA MET A 86 0.57 -8.70 9.45
C MET A 86 0.25 -8.52 7.96
N ILE A 87 -0.92 -9.01 7.52
CA ILE A 87 -1.40 -8.85 6.14
C ILE A 87 -1.60 -7.38 5.78
N VAL A 88 -2.13 -6.55 6.70
CA VAL A 88 -2.35 -5.12 6.45
C VAL A 88 -1.07 -4.39 6.05
N LYS A 89 0.05 -4.64 6.76
CA LYS A 89 1.33 -4.00 6.41
C LYS A 89 1.80 -4.42 5.03
N LEU A 90 1.88 -5.72 4.78
CA LEU A 90 2.37 -6.25 3.51
C LEU A 90 1.53 -5.74 2.34
N TYR A 91 0.23 -6.04 2.39
CA TYR A 91 -0.70 -5.71 1.32
C TYR A 91 -0.89 -4.19 1.14
N GLY A 92 -1.00 -3.45 2.26
CA GLY A 92 -1.23 -2.01 2.23
C GLY A 92 -0.05 -1.22 1.65
N THR A 93 1.19 -1.58 1.97
CA THR A 93 2.36 -0.86 1.44
C THR A 93 2.59 -1.17 -0.04
N GLU A 94 2.47 -2.44 -0.47
CA GLU A 94 2.60 -2.83 -1.88
C GLU A 94 1.51 -2.20 -2.74
N MET A 95 0.25 -2.29 -2.29
CA MET A 95 -0.89 -1.71 -3.01
C MET A 95 -0.78 -0.18 -3.10
N ARG A 96 -0.31 0.48 -2.04
CA ARG A 96 -0.13 1.93 -2.06
C ARG A 96 0.92 2.32 -3.09
N TYR A 97 2.02 1.61 -3.17
CA TYR A 97 3.03 1.83 -4.20
C TYR A 97 2.47 1.64 -5.61
N GLU A 98 1.68 0.57 -5.84
CA GLU A 98 1.01 0.35 -7.14
C GLU A 98 0.06 1.50 -7.50
N LEU A 99 -0.68 2.04 -6.53
CA LEU A 99 -1.57 3.19 -6.74
C LEU A 99 -0.80 4.45 -7.12
N GLU A 100 0.29 4.75 -6.41
CA GLU A 100 1.14 5.90 -6.73
C GLU A 100 1.83 5.71 -8.09
N SER A 101 2.29 4.50 -8.41
CA SER A 101 2.86 4.16 -9.73
C SER A 101 1.84 4.41 -10.84
N LEU A 102 0.59 3.99 -10.66
CA LEU A 102 -0.46 4.28 -11.64
C LEU A 102 -0.68 5.79 -11.84
N ALA A 103 -0.60 6.58 -10.76
CA ALA A 103 -0.71 8.04 -10.87
C ALA A 103 0.45 8.65 -11.67
N ILE A 104 1.69 8.17 -11.48
CA ILE A 104 2.84 8.62 -12.27
C ILE A 104 2.64 8.27 -13.75
N ASP A 105 2.24 7.03 -14.06
CA ASP A 105 2.02 6.57 -15.44
C ASP A 105 0.90 7.36 -16.12
N VAL A 106 -0.17 7.67 -15.39
CA VAL A 106 -1.29 8.50 -15.86
C VAL A 106 -0.87 9.91 -16.22
N MET A 107 0.05 10.49 -15.46
CA MET A 107 0.58 11.83 -15.73
C MET A 107 1.57 11.87 -16.90
N GLY A 108 2.09 10.71 -17.35
CA GLY A 108 3.07 10.63 -18.43
C GLY A 108 4.30 11.51 -18.15
N GLU A 109 4.66 12.39 -19.07
CA GLU A 109 5.82 13.29 -18.91
C GLU A 109 5.71 14.20 -17.67
N LEU A 110 4.51 14.60 -17.28
CA LEU A 110 4.30 15.40 -16.06
C LEU A 110 4.64 14.62 -14.79
N GLY A 111 4.62 13.29 -14.84
CA GLY A 111 5.04 12.41 -13.75
C GLY A 111 6.53 12.51 -13.42
N THR A 112 7.36 12.95 -14.36
CA THR A 112 8.81 13.13 -14.18
C THR A 112 9.17 14.48 -13.54
N LEU A 113 8.23 15.41 -13.49
CA LEU A 113 8.45 16.74 -12.92
C LEU A 113 8.65 16.64 -11.40
N TYR A 114 9.59 17.42 -10.91
CA TYR A 114 9.90 17.52 -9.49
C TYR A 114 10.07 18.99 -9.09
N GLU A 115 10.06 19.28 -7.84
CA GLU A 115 10.08 20.58 -7.16
C GLU A 115 10.11 21.85 -8.04
N LYS A 116 9.37 22.88 -7.64
CA LYS A 116 9.35 24.21 -8.29
C LYS A 116 8.85 24.27 -9.74
N SER A 117 8.50 23.15 -10.39
CA SER A 117 7.88 23.21 -11.70
C SER A 117 6.47 23.81 -11.62
N PRO A 118 6.10 24.80 -12.46
CA PRO A 118 4.75 25.37 -12.47
C PRO A 118 3.69 24.39 -13.00
N HIS A 119 4.11 23.28 -13.60
CA HIS A 119 3.22 22.26 -14.18
C HIS A 119 2.94 21.08 -13.24
N LEU A 120 3.44 21.12 -12.00
CA LEU A 120 3.20 20.05 -11.02
C LEU A 120 1.71 19.89 -10.71
N ARG A 121 1.21 18.65 -10.79
CA ARG A 121 -0.11 18.27 -10.32
C ARG A 121 -0.09 18.05 -8.80
N ALA A 122 -1.11 18.57 -8.11
CA ALA A 122 -1.24 18.46 -6.65
C ALA A 122 0.07 18.81 -5.90
N ALA A 123 0.77 19.87 -6.35
CA ALA A 123 2.04 20.35 -5.79
C ALA A 123 3.10 19.25 -5.65
N GLY A 124 3.17 18.30 -6.58
CA GLY A 124 4.16 17.21 -6.57
C GLY A 124 3.88 16.08 -5.59
N SER A 125 2.70 16.07 -4.96
CA SER A 125 2.36 15.05 -3.94
C SER A 125 2.34 13.63 -4.49
N TRP A 126 2.16 13.44 -5.80
CA TRP A 126 2.18 12.13 -6.44
C TRP A 126 3.61 11.60 -6.56
N GLN A 127 4.53 12.42 -7.07
CA GLN A 127 5.95 12.09 -7.20
C GLN A 127 6.58 11.82 -5.83
N TYR A 128 6.32 12.71 -4.86
CA TYR A 128 6.79 12.52 -3.49
C TYR A 128 6.28 11.19 -2.89
N ALA A 129 4.98 10.91 -3.01
CA ALA A 129 4.40 9.70 -2.46
C ALA A 129 4.96 8.44 -3.15
N TYR A 130 5.12 8.44 -4.48
CA TYR A 130 5.73 7.34 -5.22
C TYR A 130 7.11 6.98 -4.68
N MET A 131 8.00 7.97 -4.52
CA MET A 131 9.34 7.78 -3.97
C MET A 131 9.31 7.33 -2.50
N TYR A 132 8.46 7.97 -1.69
CA TYR A 132 8.35 7.69 -0.26
C TYR A 132 7.86 6.25 0.02
N TYR A 133 6.90 5.75 -0.75
CA TYR A 133 6.36 4.40 -0.54
C TYR A 133 7.31 3.28 -0.93
N LEU A 134 8.32 3.52 -1.76
CA LEU A 134 9.45 2.59 -1.95
C LEU A 134 10.15 2.30 -0.61
N GLY A 135 10.41 3.35 0.17
CA GLY A 135 10.97 3.21 1.52
C GLY A 135 10.06 2.46 2.49
N LEU A 136 8.73 2.65 2.39
CA LEU A 136 7.77 1.97 3.28
C LEU A 136 7.57 0.47 2.97
N ILE A 137 7.84 0.02 1.75
CA ILE A 137 7.90 -1.41 1.43
C ILE A 137 9.02 -2.10 2.22
N ILE A 138 10.13 -1.39 2.44
CA ILE A 138 11.28 -1.87 3.21
C ILE A 138 11.08 -1.62 4.71
N GLY A 139 10.58 -0.44 5.09
CA GLY A 139 10.33 -0.04 6.47
C GLY A 139 9.37 -0.96 7.21
N GLY A 140 9.58 -1.16 8.50
CA GLY A 140 8.80 -2.11 9.32
C GLY A 140 9.00 -3.59 8.97
N GLY A 141 10.01 -3.90 8.14
CA GLY A 141 10.35 -5.20 7.57
C GLY A 141 9.94 -5.34 6.11
N THR A 142 10.87 -5.82 5.28
CA THR A 142 10.64 -6.02 3.84
C THR A 142 9.46 -6.95 3.57
N SER A 143 8.94 -6.94 2.35
CA SER A 143 7.87 -7.85 1.92
C SER A 143 8.24 -9.31 2.17
N GLN A 144 9.49 -9.71 1.92
CA GLN A 144 9.99 -11.06 2.16
C GLN A 144 9.97 -11.41 3.65
N ILE A 145 10.46 -10.52 4.50
CA ILE A 145 10.41 -10.70 5.96
C ILE A 145 8.96 -10.78 6.46
N GLN A 146 8.05 -9.97 5.92
CA GLN A 146 6.63 -10.06 6.28
C GLN A 146 6.02 -11.40 5.86
N LYS A 147 6.34 -11.90 4.66
CA LYS A 147 5.90 -13.21 4.18
C LYS A 147 6.41 -14.33 5.08
N ASN A 148 7.70 -14.31 5.49
CA ASN A 148 8.25 -15.28 6.43
C ASN A 148 7.53 -15.23 7.78
N ILE A 149 7.30 -14.05 8.33
CA ILE A 149 6.56 -13.91 9.60
C ILE A 149 5.11 -14.43 9.48
N ILE A 150 4.44 -14.15 8.37
CA ILE A 150 3.09 -14.64 8.09
C ILE A 150 3.09 -16.17 7.98
N SER A 151 4.03 -16.76 7.22
CA SER A 151 4.11 -18.20 7.05
C SER A 151 4.40 -18.93 8.36
N GLU A 152 5.41 -18.48 9.12
CA GLU A 152 5.84 -19.15 10.35
C GLU A 152 4.86 -18.93 11.51
N ARG A 153 4.46 -17.65 11.76
CA ARG A 153 3.67 -17.30 12.95
C ARG A 153 2.16 -17.26 12.70
N GLY A 154 1.78 -16.94 11.46
CA GLY A 154 0.37 -16.83 11.10
C GLY A 154 -0.21 -18.14 10.59
N LEU A 155 0.55 -18.89 9.79
CA LEU A 155 0.11 -20.14 9.18
C LEU A 155 0.73 -21.41 9.82
N GLY A 156 1.65 -21.26 10.78
CA GLY A 156 2.30 -22.38 11.46
C GLY A 156 3.23 -23.22 10.58
N LEU A 157 3.72 -22.65 9.46
CA LEU A 157 4.63 -23.35 8.56
C LEU A 157 6.03 -23.50 9.20
N PRO A 158 6.82 -24.49 8.75
CA PRO A 158 8.19 -24.68 9.23
C PRO A 158 9.05 -23.44 9.02
N LYS A 159 9.96 -23.20 9.94
CA LYS A 159 10.97 -22.15 9.79
C LYS A 159 11.97 -22.53 8.71
N GLU A 160 12.54 -21.49 8.08
CA GLU A 160 13.65 -21.64 7.16
C GLU A 160 14.82 -22.41 7.83
N PRO A 161 15.43 -23.40 7.15
CA PRO A 161 16.56 -24.13 7.70
C PRO A 161 17.69 -23.17 8.07
N LYS A 162 18.27 -23.34 9.26
CA LYS A 162 19.48 -22.61 9.60
C LYS A 162 20.63 -23.12 8.75
N TYR A 163 21.38 -22.20 8.16
CA TYR A 163 22.66 -22.53 7.55
C TYR A 163 23.53 -23.24 8.60
N ARG A 164 23.97 -24.46 8.32
CA ARG A 164 24.97 -25.16 9.10
C ARG A 164 26.28 -24.95 8.35
N GLU A 165 27.20 -24.24 8.97
CA GLU A 165 28.60 -24.30 8.50
C GLU A 165 29.07 -25.75 8.52
N ALA A 166 29.62 -26.22 7.40
CA ALA A 166 30.16 -27.55 7.24
C ALA A 166 31.50 -27.66 7.95
#